data_3732e5e2b594e16bdab9380892c77427
#
_entry.id   3732e5e2b594e16bdab9380892c77427
#
_cell.length_a   1.000
_cell.length_b   1.000
_cell.length_c   1.000
_cell.angle_alpha   90.00
_cell.angle_beta   90.00
_cell.angle_gamma   90.00
#
_symmetry.space_group_name_H-M   'P 1'
#
loop_
_entity.id
_entity.type
_entity.pdbx_description
1 polymer ?
#
loop_
_entity_poly.entity_id
_entity_poly.type
_entity_poly.pdbx_seq_one_letter_code
_entity_poly.pdbx_strand_id
1 'polypeptide(L)'
;MSSAGEVSSGSLAELRRRRKELAGRVAQLTWDLGGLTYEMAVRDHYRLDVLARRAAELQEADAHLDEVQRLLAGAEAGVHGHCRSCGAVHSRGAAYCWQCGAPLLAEARPSVLGPSRAHAPGA
;
A
#
# COMPACT_ATOMS: atom_id res chain seq x y z
N MET A 1 8.41 19.79 -12.81
CA MET A 1 8.35 18.86 -11.95
C MET A 1 7.04 18.63 -11.35
N SER A 2 6.62 17.46 -11.35
CA SER A 2 5.31 17.24 -10.85
C SER A 2 5.30 17.35 -9.36
N SER A 3 4.20 17.66 -8.83
CA SER A 3 4.03 17.76 -7.43
C SER A 3 4.16 16.42 -6.80
N ALA A 4 4.81 16.39 -5.68
CA ALA A 4 5.02 15.13 -5.00
C ALA A 4 3.71 14.52 -4.55
N GLY A 5 2.70 15.30 -4.38
CA GLY A 5 1.44 14.77 -3.91
C GLY A 5 0.53 14.27 -4.99
N GLU A 6 0.92 14.44 -6.24
CA GLU A 6 0.03 14.06 -7.30
C GLU A 6 0.33 12.71 -7.87
N VAL A 7 -0.64 11.84 -7.92
CA VAL A 7 -0.48 10.53 -8.48
C VAL A 7 -1.59 10.34 -9.50
N SER A 8 -1.23 10.28 -10.76
CA SER A 8 -2.19 10.10 -11.81
C SER A 8 -2.58 8.64 -11.92
N SER A 9 -3.59 8.34 -12.70
CA SER A 9 -3.99 6.96 -12.94
C SER A 9 -2.84 6.15 -13.51
N GLY A 10 -2.07 6.76 -14.41
CA GLY A 10 -0.92 6.09 -14.99
C GLY A 10 0.12 5.78 -13.94
N SER A 11 0.36 6.70 -13.01
CA SER A 11 1.32 6.48 -11.96
C SER A 11 0.87 5.37 -11.01
N LEU A 12 -0.43 5.30 -10.72
CA LEU A 12 -0.95 4.24 -9.89
C LEU A 12 -0.81 2.89 -10.57
N ALA A 13 -1.10 2.82 -11.86
CA ALA A 13 -0.95 1.60 -12.61
C ALA A 13 0.50 1.16 -12.64
N GLU A 14 1.41 2.12 -12.76
CA GLU A 14 2.84 1.83 -12.77
C GLU A 14 3.28 1.28 -11.41
N LEU A 15 2.81 1.86 -10.32
CA LEU A 15 3.13 1.39 -9.00
C LEU A 15 2.58 -0.02 -8.76
N ARG A 16 1.38 -0.29 -9.23
CA ARG A 16 0.81 -1.63 -9.10
C ARG A 16 1.59 -2.66 -9.88
N ARG A 17 2.03 -2.29 -11.07
CA ARG A 17 2.84 -3.18 -11.88
C ARG A 17 4.18 -3.43 -11.21
N ARG A 18 4.78 -2.38 -10.68
CA ARG A 18 6.05 -2.49 -9.99
C ARG A 18 5.93 -3.38 -8.75
N ARG A 19 4.84 -3.23 -8.02
CA ARG A 19 4.59 -4.07 -6.86
C ARG A 19 4.53 -5.54 -7.25
N LYS A 20 3.84 -5.82 -8.36
CA LYS A 20 3.71 -7.20 -8.82
C LYS A 20 5.06 -7.78 -9.22
N GLU A 21 5.86 -7.00 -9.91
CA GLU A 21 7.19 -7.43 -10.32
C GLU A 21 8.07 -7.72 -9.12
N LEU A 22 8.04 -6.82 -8.14
CA LEU A 22 8.86 -6.99 -6.95
C LEU A 22 8.38 -8.15 -6.09
N ALA A 23 7.07 -8.34 -5.99
CA ALA A 23 6.53 -9.47 -5.24
C ALA A 23 6.98 -10.78 -5.88
N GLY A 24 6.99 -10.84 -7.21
CA GLY A 24 7.47 -12.02 -7.91
C GLY A 24 8.95 -12.26 -7.66
N ARG A 25 9.73 -11.19 -7.64
CA ARG A 25 11.16 -11.33 -7.38
C ARG A 25 11.43 -11.79 -5.97
N VAL A 26 10.69 -11.26 -4.99
CA VAL A 26 10.85 -11.69 -3.60
C VAL A 26 10.49 -13.17 -3.48
N ALA A 27 9.42 -13.59 -4.14
CA ALA A 27 9.01 -14.99 -4.09
C ALA A 27 10.09 -15.89 -4.72
N GLN A 28 10.65 -15.47 -5.85
CA GLN A 28 11.67 -16.25 -6.52
C GLN A 28 12.95 -16.33 -5.69
N LEU A 29 13.37 -15.22 -5.10
CA LEU A 29 14.57 -15.22 -4.27
C LEU A 29 14.37 -16.05 -3.00
N THR A 30 13.15 -16.02 -2.44
CA THR A 30 12.85 -16.84 -1.28
C THR A 30 12.93 -18.32 -1.63
N TRP A 31 12.37 -18.67 -2.78
CA TRP A 31 12.40 -20.05 -3.24
C TRP A 31 13.84 -20.51 -3.47
N ASP A 32 14.64 -19.67 -4.13
CA ASP A 32 16.02 -19.99 -4.43
C ASP A 32 16.83 -20.16 -3.15
N LEU A 33 16.62 -19.28 -2.19
CA LEU A 33 17.34 -19.34 -0.92
C LEU A 33 16.99 -20.63 -0.16
N GLY A 34 15.69 -20.95 -0.17
CA GLY A 34 15.24 -22.17 0.48
C GLY A 34 15.83 -23.41 -0.18
N GLY A 35 15.81 -23.44 -1.51
CA GLY A 35 16.38 -24.57 -2.23
C GLY A 35 17.88 -24.72 -1.99
N LEU A 36 18.59 -23.60 -1.98
CA LEU A 36 20.01 -23.61 -1.74
C LEU A 36 20.31 -24.12 -0.34
N THR A 37 19.56 -23.66 0.64
CA THR A 37 19.74 -24.09 2.02
C THR A 37 19.44 -25.59 2.15
N TYR A 38 18.40 -26.05 1.48
CA TYR A 38 18.04 -27.46 1.49
C TYR A 38 19.19 -28.31 0.92
N GLU A 39 19.76 -27.88 -0.21
CA GLU A 39 20.85 -28.62 -0.82
C GLU A 39 22.07 -28.67 0.10
N MET A 40 22.36 -27.58 0.77
CA MET A 40 23.47 -27.54 1.71
C MET A 40 23.22 -28.49 2.87
N ALA A 41 21.99 -28.51 3.36
CA ALA A 41 21.66 -29.37 4.48
C ALA A 41 21.75 -30.84 4.11
N VAL A 42 21.28 -31.19 2.91
CA VAL A 42 21.34 -32.57 2.46
C VAL A 42 22.79 -33.04 2.34
N ARG A 43 23.67 -32.16 1.91
CA ARG A 43 25.06 -32.51 1.73
C ARG A 43 25.91 -32.23 2.96
N ASP A 44 25.29 -31.71 4.01
CA ASP A 44 25.98 -31.34 5.24
C ASP A 44 27.18 -30.46 4.94
N HIS A 45 26.97 -29.49 4.05
CA HIS A 45 28.03 -28.61 3.64
C HIS A 45 27.46 -27.21 3.49
N TYR A 46 27.74 -26.34 4.46
CA TYR A 46 27.15 -25.02 4.50
C TYR A 46 28.14 -23.96 4.06
N ARG A 47 27.71 -23.12 3.16
CA ARG A 47 28.47 -21.98 2.71
C ARG A 47 27.74 -20.74 3.16
N LEU A 48 28.05 -20.31 4.37
CA LEU A 48 27.34 -19.16 4.95
C LEU A 48 27.55 -17.89 4.15
N ASP A 49 28.70 -17.74 3.50
CA ASP A 49 28.96 -16.57 2.67
C ASP A 49 27.98 -16.53 1.48
N VAL A 50 27.66 -17.68 0.91
CA VAL A 50 26.73 -17.75 -0.19
C VAL A 50 25.32 -17.43 0.29
N LEU A 51 24.94 -18.00 1.43
CA LEU A 51 23.62 -17.74 2.00
C LEU A 51 23.46 -16.27 2.34
N ALA A 52 24.51 -15.68 2.90
CA ALA A 52 24.46 -14.26 3.28
C ALA A 52 24.28 -13.37 2.06
N ARG A 53 24.95 -13.68 0.96
CA ARG A 53 24.81 -12.89 -0.25
C ARG A 53 23.40 -13.02 -0.82
N ARG A 54 22.85 -14.23 -0.84
CA ARG A 54 21.50 -14.43 -1.35
C ARG A 54 20.47 -13.77 -0.45
N ALA A 55 20.68 -13.86 0.86
CA ALA A 55 19.79 -13.21 1.80
C ALA A 55 19.80 -11.70 1.62
N ALA A 56 20.98 -11.13 1.31
CA ALA A 56 21.09 -9.69 1.08
C ALA A 56 20.29 -9.27 -0.16
N GLU A 57 20.33 -10.09 -1.22
CA GLU A 57 19.55 -9.80 -2.42
C GLU A 57 18.06 -9.82 -2.11
N LEU A 58 17.65 -10.79 -1.30
CA LEU A 58 16.25 -10.90 -0.91
C LEU A 58 15.83 -9.70 -0.06
N GLN A 59 16.67 -9.31 0.88
CA GLN A 59 16.38 -8.15 1.72
C GLN A 59 16.24 -6.88 0.90
N GLU A 60 17.07 -6.72 -0.11
CA GLU A 60 17.00 -5.55 -0.95
C GLU A 60 15.70 -5.54 -1.75
N ALA A 61 15.33 -6.67 -2.32
CA ALA A 61 14.09 -6.75 -3.07
C ALA A 61 12.88 -6.53 -2.16
N ASP A 62 12.95 -7.07 -0.94
CA ASP A 62 11.88 -6.93 0.01
C ASP A 62 11.73 -5.47 0.45
N ALA A 63 12.85 -4.76 0.62
CA ALA A 63 12.80 -3.35 0.98
C ALA A 63 12.18 -2.51 -0.13
N HIS A 64 12.50 -2.83 -1.39
CA HIS A 64 11.90 -2.14 -2.51
C HIS A 64 10.41 -2.42 -2.60
N LEU A 65 9.99 -3.65 -2.36
CA LEU A 65 8.59 -4.00 -2.36
C LEU A 65 7.85 -3.23 -1.28
N ASP A 66 8.44 -3.16 -0.09
CA ASP A 66 7.86 -2.45 1.02
C ASP A 66 7.69 -0.97 0.70
N GLU A 67 8.67 -0.39 0.05
CA GLU A 67 8.60 1.00 -0.34
C GLU A 67 7.46 1.24 -1.33
N VAL A 68 7.34 0.39 -2.34
CA VAL A 68 6.28 0.54 -3.32
C VAL A 68 4.91 0.32 -2.67
N GLN A 69 4.82 -0.62 -1.74
CA GLN A 69 3.56 -0.85 -1.05
C GLN A 69 3.16 0.34 -0.20
N ARG A 70 4.13 1.01 0.43
CA ARG A 70 3.83 2.21 1.19
C ARG A 70 3.37 3.35 0.27
N LEU A 71 4.01 3.50 -0.88
CA LEU A 71 3.60 4.52 -1.83
C LEU A 71 2.20 4.24 -2.36
N LEU A 72 1.90 2.98 -2.64
CA LEU A 72 0.57 2.62 -3.11
C LEU A 72 -0.48 2.88 -2.04
N ALA A 73 -0.21 2.47 -0.82
CA ALA A 73 -1.15 2.68 0.26
C ALA A 73 -1.42 4.16 0.48
N GLY A 74 -0.36 4.97 0.41
CA GLY A 74 -0.50 6.40 0.56
C GLY A 74 -1.29 7.02 -0.59
N ALA A 75 -1.02 6.59 -1.81
CA ALA A 75 -1.71 7.12 -2.96
C ALA A 75 -3.19 6.72 -2.95
N GLU A 76 -3.47 5.49 -2.56
CA GLU A 76 -4.84 5.01 -2.56
C GLU A 76 -5.64 5.58 -1.40
N ALA A 77 -5.00 5.86 -0.29
CA ALA A 77 -5.69 6.40 0.87
C ALA A 77 -5.65 7.91 0.93
N GLY A 78 -4.71 8.51 0.24
CA GLY A 78 -4.46 9.94 0.37
C GLY A 78 -5.49 10.81 -0.29
N VAL A 79 -5.43 10.93 -1.60
CA VAL A 79 -6.34 11.79 -2.31
C VAL A 79 -7.27 10.96 -3.13
N HIS A 80 -8.51 10.85 -2.68
CA HIS A 80 -9.52 10.09 -3.37
C HIS A 80 -10.34 11.00 -4.28
N GLY A 81 -10.51 12.23 -3.91
CA GLY A 81 -11.29 13.17 -4.70
C GLY A 81 -11.26 14.53 -4.07
N HIS A 82 -12.12 15.40 -4.57
CA HIS A 82 -12.23 16.77 -4.09
C HIS A 82 -13.64 17.04 -3.64
N CYS A 83 -13.78 17.84 -2.61
CA CYS A 83 -15.08 18.22 -2.11
C CYS A 83 -15.80 19.07 -3.13
N ARG A 84 -17.05 18.75 -3.40
CA ARG A 84 -17.81 19.52 -4.38
C ARG A 84 -18.14 20.91 -3.87
N SER A 85 -18.19 21.08 -2.56
CA SER A 85 -18.54 22.39 -2.02
C SER A 85 -17.37 23.33 -1.91
N CYS A 86 -16.23 22.87 -1.43
CA CYS A 86 -15.11 23.79 -1.19
C CYS A 86 -13.86 23.45 -1.97
N GLY A 87 -13.83 22.29 -2.64
CA GLY A 87 -12.66 21.92 -3.43
C GLY A 87 -11.53 21.28 -2.66
N ALA A 88 -11.66 21.12 -1.36
CA ALA A 88 -10.59 20.52 -0.57
C ALA A 88 -10.44 19.05 -0.94
N VAL A 89 -9.20 18.56 -0.93
CA VAL A 89 -8.97 17.16 -1.22
C VAL A 89 -9.40 16.33 -0.04
N HIS A 90 -9.85 15.13 -0.28
CA HIS A 90 -10.25 14.23 0.80
C HIS A 90 -9.72 12.83 0.53
N SER A 91 -9.59 12.07 1.60
CA SER A 91 -9.06 10.74 1.51
C SER A 91 -10.14 9.75 1.17
N ARG A 92 -9.69 8.58 0.77
CA ARG A 92 -10.58 7.50 0.43
C ARG A 92 -11.42 7.14 1.62
N GLY A 93 -12.71 7.00 1.42
CA GLY A 93 -13.61 6.62 2.49
C GLY A 93 -14.02 7.74 3.42
N ALA A 94 -13.55 8.96 3.17
CA ALA A 94 -13.95 10.08 4.01
C ALA A 94 -15.44 10.32 3.87
N ALA A 95 -16.14 10.42 4.99
CA ALA A 95 -17.58 10.66 4.97
C ALA A 95 -17.91 12.13 4.91
N TYR A 96 -17.06 12.97 5.50
CA TYR A 96 -17.28 14.40 5.54
C TYR A 96 -16.02 15.13 5.16
N CYS A 97 -16.18 16.31 4.59
CA CYS A 97 -15.04 17.15 4.24
C CYS A 97 -14.40 17.69 5.50
N TRP A 98 -13.08 17.55 5.61
CA TRP A 98 -12.39 18.04 6.79
C TRP A 98 -12.36 19.56 6.86
N GLN A 99 -12.54 20.22 5.73
CA GLN A 99 -12.50 21.66 5.71
C GLN A 99 -13.86 22.32 5.88
N CYS A 100 -14.86 21.86 5.17
CA CYS A 100 -16.17 22.53 5.23
C CYS A 100 -17.26 21.69 5.87
N GLY A 101 -16.99 20.45 6.16
CA GLY A 101 -17.98 19.59 6.81
C GLY A 101 -19.05 19.02 5.92
N ALA A 102 -19.02 19.31 4.63
CA ALA A 102 -20.04 18.80 3.73
C ALA A 102 -19.96 17.27 3.62
N PRO A 103 -21.09 16.59 3.48
CA PRO A 103 -21.05 15.14 3.32
C PRO A 103 -20.46 14.77 1.97
N LEU A 104 -19.59 13.79 1.96
CA LEU A 104 -18.89 13.36 0.76
C LEU A 104 -19.45 12.04 0.24
N LEU A 105 -20.01 11.22 1.10
CA LEU A 105 -20.58 9.94 0.69
C LEU A 105 -22.10 10.02 0.82
N ALA A 106 -22.76 9.28 -0.01
CA ALA A 106 -24.23 9.25 0.04
C ALA A 106 -24.71 8.81 1.41
N GLU A 107 -24.03 7.87 2.00
CA GLU A 107 -24.42 7.38 3.30
C GLU A 107 -24.22 8.39 4.40
N ALA A 108 -23.39 9.40 4.17
CA ALA A 108 -23.12 10.40 5.17
C ALA A 108 -24.13 11.53 5.14
N ARG A 109 -25.02 11.57 4.14
CA ARG A 109 -25.99 12.63 4.12
C ARG A 109 -26.90 12.49 5.29
N PRO A 110 -27.30 13.54 5.89
CA PRO A 110 -28.16 13.51 7.03
C PRO A 110 -29.41 12.85 6.61
N SER A 111 -29.73 11.70 7.16
CA SER A 111 -30.86 11.07 6.86
C SER A 111 -31.70 11.37 7.92
N VAL A 112 -32.86 11.29 7.70
CA VAL A 112 -33.74 11.48 8.70
C VAL A 112 -33.61 10.56 9.67
N LEU A 113 -33.05 9.52 9.48
CA LEU A 113 -32.96 8.60 10.42
C LEU A 113 -31.93 8.81 11.23
N GLY A 114 -31.32 9.28 11.04
CA GLY A 114 -30.37 9.41 11.73
C GLY A 114 -30.03 8.84 12.82
N PRO A 115 -30.05 8.67 13.51
CA PRO A 115 -29.50 8.45 14.47
C PRO A 115 -28.91 7.46 14.79
N SER A 116 -29.17 7.37 14.83
CA SER A 116 -28.77 6.80 15.12
C SER A 116 -27.86 6.17 15.35
N ARG A 117 -27.67 6.02 15.39
CA ARG A 117 -26.93 5.58 15.51
C ARG A 117 -26.14 5.59 16.05
N ALA A 118 -26.40 5.64 16.25
CA ALA A 118 -25.78 5.80 16.69
C ALA A 118 -24.94 5.67 17.03
N HIS A 119 -24.71 5.76 17.15
CA HIS A 119 -24.02 5.93 17.49
C HIS A 119 -23.45 6.16 17.96
N ALA A 120 -23.62 6.10 18.04
CA ALA A 120 -23.20 6.48 18.50
C ALA A 120 -22.48 6.57 18.97
N PRO A 121 -22.05 6.70 19.12
CA PRO A 121 -21.37 6.90 19.52
C PRO A 121 -20.95 7.15 20.13
N GLY A 122 -20.83 7.07 20.28
CA GLY A 122 -20.50 7.50 20.84
C GLY A 122 -20.68 7.73 21.19
N ALA A 123 -20.98 7.63 21.27
CA ALA A 123 -21.06 7.87 21.30
C ALA A 123 -20.85 7.99 21.38
#